data_edd29893afb10014409767276cf767c1
#
_entry.id   edd29893afb10014409767276cf767c1
#
_cell.length_a   1.000
_cell.length_b   1.000
_cell.length_c   1.000
_cell.angle_alpha   90.00
_cell.angle_beta   90.00
_cell.angle_gamma   90.00
#
_symmetry.space_group_name_H-M   'P 1'
#
loop_
_entity.id
_entity.type
_entity.pdbx_description
1 polymer ?
#
loop_
_entity_poly.entity_id
_entity_poly.type
_entity_poly.pdbx_seq_one_letter_code
_entity_poly.pdbx_strand_id
1 'polypeptide(L)'
;MSLHETWRTRKYWDTIGGLLIEEFVAVDGNKEQGRRPIDGIIVLGEKKAVHSRNKFDLKGKDVIVIQTKKGRIGMNLLGQAYFSKLLIKKHSPRSIKTVAICGRNDKVMAEFAEEHEVEIIVYPETSKP
;
A
#
# COMPACT_ATOMS: atom_id res chain seq x y z
N MET A 1 -4.74 -8.26 -7.02
CA MET A 1 -5.18 -7.01 -7.67
C MET A 1 -5.12 -7.19 -9.17
N SER A 2 -6.14 -6.77 -9.90
CA SER A 2 -6.17 -6.86 -11.35
C SER A 2 -5.33 -5.75 -11.99
N LEU A 3 -4.97 -5.91 -13.27
CA LEU A 3 -4.24 -4.88 -14.03
C LEU A 3 -5.00 -3.55 -14.06
N HIS A 4 -6.34 -3.61 -13.98
CA HIS A 4 -7.18 -2.40 -13.97
C HIS A 4 -7.03 -1.58 -12.69
N GLU A 5 -6.53 -2.17 -11.62
CA GLU A 5 -6.39 -1.52 -10.32
C GLU A 5 -4.96 -1.07 -10.02
N THR A 6 -3.98 -1.55 -10.79
CA THR A 6 -2.58 -1.21 -10.56
C THR A 6 -2.23 0.24 -10.91
N TRP A 7 -3.03 0.89 -11.74
CA TRP A 7 -2.69 2.23 -12.21
C TRP A 7 -2.60 3.27 -11.10
N ARG A 8 -3.43 3.15 -10.06
CA ARG A 8 -3.37 4.09 -8.93
C ARG A 8 -2.08 3.92 -8.14
N THR A 9 -1.69 2.69 -7.87
CA THR A 9 -0.44 2.39 -7.19
C THR A 9 0.75 2.89 -7.98
N ARG A 10 0.77 2.65 -9.29
CA ARG A 10 1.87 3.08 -10.16
C ARG A 10 1.91 4.59 -10.33
N LYS A 11 0.76 5.25 -10.38
CA LYS A 11 0.70 6.71 -10.45
C LYS A 11 1.34 7.33 -9.20
N TYR A 12 1.01 6.81 -8.04
CA TYR A 12 1.60 7.27 -6.78
C TYR A 12 3.12 7.00 -6.76
N TRP A 13 3.51 5.78 -7.09
CA TRP A 13 4.93 5.40 -7.17
C TRP A 13 5.69 6.32 -8.12
N ASP A 14 5.12 6.68 -9.25
CA ASP A 14 5.78 7.55 -10.22
C ASP A 14 6.10 8.92 -9.62
N THR A 15 5.29 9.42 -8.70
CA THR A 15 5.56 10.68 -8.00
C THR A 15 6.59 10.55 -6.89
N ILE A 16 6.73 9.35 -6.32
CA ILE A 16 7.59 9.11 -5.14
C ILE A 16 8.97 8.59 -5.54
N GLY A 17 9.02 7.67 -6.51
CA GLY A 17 10.23 6.97 -6.87
C GLY A 17 10.47 5.75 -5.98
N GLY A 18 11.69 5.24 -5.99
CA GLY A 18 12.06 4.05 -5.26
C GLY A 18 11.66 2.77 -5.95
N LEU A 19 11.79 1.66 -5.26
CA LEU A 19 11.49 0.33 -5.78
C LEU A 19 10.05 -0.06 -5.41
N LEU A 20 9.21 -0.28 -6.41
CA LEU A 20 7.83 -0.73 -6.20
C LEU A 20 7.76 -2.25 -6.27
N ILE A 21 7.26 -2.87 -5.22
CA ILE A 21 6.97 -4.31 -5.19
C ILE A 21 5.45 -4.44 -5.16
N GLU A 22 4.88 -4.90 -6.26
CA GLU A 22 3.44 -5.12 -6.36
C GLU A 22 3.08 -6.48 -5.79
N GLU A 23 1.91 -6.58 -5.16
CA GLU A 23 1.43 -7.84 -4.55
C GLU A 23 2.45 -8.43 -3.57
N PHE A 24 3.08 -7.58 -2.75
CA PHE A 24 4.04 -8.03 -1.74
C PHE A 24 3.37 -8.98 -0.76
N VAL A 25 3.94 -10.17 -0.59
CA VAL A 25 3.39 -11.18 0.34
C VAL A 25 3.96 -10.92 1.73
N ALA A 26 3.15 -10.28 2.58
CA ALA A 26 3.55 -9.96 3.95
C ALA A 26 3.51 -11.19 4.85
N VAL A 27 2.59 -12.12 4.58
CA VAL A 27 2.41 -13.37 5.34
C VAL A 27 2.16 -14.50 4.37
N ASP A 28 2.97 -15.55 4.45
CA ASP A 28 2.73 -16.76 3.67
C ASP A 28 1.55 -17.53 4.26
N GLY A 29 0.72 -18.09 3.37
CA GLY A 29 -0.40 -18.93 3.80
C GLY A 29 0.05 -20.32 4.23
N ASN A 30 -0.63 -20.88 5.20
CA ASN A 30 -0.48 -22.28 5.61
C ASN A 30 -1.78 -22.77 6.25
N LYS A 31 -1.74 -23.88 6.97
CA LYS A 31 -2.94 -24.46 7.62
C LYS A 31 -3.52 -23.56 8.71
N GLU A 32 -2.70 -22.72 9.32
CA GLU A 32 -3.10 -21.89 10.47
C GLU A 32 -3.45 -20.47 10.08
N GLN A 33 -2.99 -20.01 8.92
CA GLN A 33 -3.15 -18.60 8.52
C GLN A 33 -3.28 -18.46 7.01
N GLY A 34 -4.00 -17.44 6.59
CA GLY A 34 -4.14 -17.10 5.18
C GLY A 34 -2.97 -16.30 4.64
N ARG A 35 -2.75 -16.43 3.34
CA ARG A 35 -1.77 -15.61 2.63
C ARG A 35 -2.24 -14.15 2.63
N ARG A 36 -1.33 -13.22 2.95
CA ARG A 36 -1.65 -11.78 3.05
C ARG A 36 -0.81 -10.96 2.08
N PRO A 37 -1.28 -10.77 0.85
CA PRO A 37 -0.63 -9.86 -0.08
C PRO A 37 -1.01 -8.41 0.22
N ILE A 38 -0.10 -7.50 -0.06
CA ILE A 38 -0.31 -6.05 0.03
C ILE A 38 -0.19 -5.49 -1.38
N ASP A 39 -1.09 -4.58 -1.75
CA ASP A 39 -1.16 -4.06 -3.12
C ASP A 39 0.17 -3.49 -3.60
N GLY A 40 0.88 -2.76 -2.76
CA GLY A 40 2.19 -2.25 -3.11
C GLY A 40 3.02 -1.89 -1.90
N ILE A 41 4.32 -2.11 -2.02
CA ILE A 41 5.33 -1.61 -1.08
C ILE A 41 6.34 -0.82 -1.90
N ILE A 42 6.59 0.42 -1.51
CA ILE A 42 7.69 1.19 -2.09
C ILE A 42 8.86 1.14 -1.11
N VAL A 43 10.01 0.68 -1.58
CA VAL A 43 11.24 0.69 -0.80
C VAL A 43 12.01 1.94 -1.21
N LEU A 44 12.09 2.91 -0.29
CA LEU A 44 12.78 4.18 -0.53
C LEU A 44 14.29 3.96 -0.51
N GLY A 45 15.01 4.81 -1.25
CA GLY A 45 16.47 4.72 -1.31
C GLY A 45 16.99 3.68 -2.30
N GLU A 46 16.10 2.88 -2.90
CA GLU A 46 16.45 1.94 -3.94
C GLU A 46 16.25 2.57 -5.32
N LYS A 47 16.89 1.99 -6.33
CA LYS A 47 16.73 2.44 -7.71
C LYS A 47 15.27 2.37 -8.14
N LYS A 48 14.80 3.39 -8.85
CA LYS A 48 13.43 3.43 -9.36
C LYS A 48 13.18 2.27 -10.32
N ALA A 49 12.32 1.34 -9.92
CA ALA A 49 12.00 0.15 -10.70
C ALA A 49 10.75 -0.51 -10.15
N VAL A 50 10.15 -1.41 -10.94
CA VAL A 50 9.10 -2.30 -10.46
C VAL A 50 9.71 -3.70 -10.32
N HIS A 51 9.61 -4.27 -9.14
CA HIS A 51 10.14 -5.60 -8.85
C HIS A 51 9.14 -6.66 -9.31
N SER A 52 9.63 -7.65 -10.06
CA SER A 52 8.79 -8.74 -10.58
C SER A 52 8.44 -9.82 -9.55
N ARG A 53 9.20 -9.90 -8.46
CA ARG A 53 8.96 -10.86 -7.38
C ARG A 53 8.13 -10.19 -6.29
N ASN A 54 7.28 -10.97 -5.63
CA ASN A 54 6.44 -10.49 -4.54
C ASN A 54 7.09 -10.64 -3.15
N LYS A 55 8.39 -10.81 -3.10
CA LYS A 55 9.20 -10.92 -1.87
C LYS A 55 10.38 -9.97 -1.94
N PHE A 56 10.74 -9.41 -0.81
CA PHE A 56 11.91 -8.55 -0.68
C PHE A 56 12.24 -8.41 0.81
N ASP A 57 13.52 -8.33 1.15
CA ASP A 57 13.93 -8.12 2.54
C ASP A 57 13.80 -6.63 2.89
N LEU A 58 12.82 -6.32 3.73
CA LEU A 58 12.52 -4.95 4.15
C LEU A 58 13.31 -4.49 5.38
N LYS A 59 14.12 -5.37 5.98
CA LYS A 59 14.84 -5.05 7.22
C LYS A 59 15.71 -3.81 7.05
N GLY A 60 15.52 -2.84 7.94
CA GLY A 60 16.29 -1.61 7.94
C GLY A 60 15.97 -0.62 6.83
N LYS A 61 14.95 -0.91 6.04
CA LYS A 61 14.55 -0.04 4.92
C LYS A 61 13.46 0.93 5.35
N ASP A 62 13.39 2.07 4.67
CA ASP A 62 12.26 2.99 4.78
C ASP A 62 11.24 2.60 3.73
N VAL A 63 10.02 2.30 4.14
CA VAL A 63 9.02 1.76 3.23
C VAL A 63 7.71 2.54 3.29
N ILE A 64 6.98 2.50 2.16
CA ILE A 64 5.62 3.01 2.07
C ILE A 64 4.72 1.81 1.77
N VAL A 65 3.73 1.61 2.63
CA VAL A 65 2.74 0.54 2.49
C VAL A 65 1.53 1.11 1.78
N ILE A 66 1.11 0.48 0.69
CA ILE A 66 0.02 0.98 -0.15
C ILE A 66 -1.08 -0.06 -0.26
N GLN A 67 -2.30 0.36 0.06
CA GLN A 67 -3.52 -0.38 -0.32
C GLN A 67 -4.37 0.55 -1.16
N THR A 68 -5.03 0.01 -2.17
CA THR A 68 -5.81 0.82 -3.11
C THR A 68 -7.13 0.16 -3.44
N LYS A 69 -8.12 1.00 -3.72
CA LYS A 69 -9.42 0.55 -4.18
C LYS A 69 -10.10 1.68 -4.96
N LYS A 70 -10.83 1.35 -6.01
CA LYS A 70 -11.61 2.34 -6.74
C LYS A 70 -12.81 2.78 -5.88
N GLY A 71 -13.36 3.94 -6.20
CA GLY A 71 -14.54 4.46 -5.52
C GLY A 71 -14.23 5.15 -4.20
N ARG A 72 -15.28 5.39 -3.41
CA ARG A 72 -15.15 6.09 -2.12
C ARG A 72 -14.43 5.20 -1.11
N ILE A 73 -13.52 5.76 -0.33
CA ILE A 73 -12.88 5.03 0.75
C ILE A 73 -13.91 4.67 1.81
N GLY A 74 -13.85 3.42 2.27
CA GLY A 74 -14.69 2.91 3.35
C GLY A 74 -13.86 2.19 4.39
N MET A 75 -14.54 1.54 5.31
CA MET A 75 -13.88 0.85 6.42
C MET A 75 -12.98 -0.30 5.93
N ASN A 76 -13.36 -0.97 4.84
CA ASN A 76 -12.55 -2.08 4.33
C ASN A 76 -11.18 -1.59 3.89
N LEU A 77 -11.10 -0.56 3.06
CA LEU A 77 -9.82 -0.05 2.59
C LEU A 77 -8.99 0.52 3.73
N LEU A 78 -9.62 1.32 4.60
CA LEU A 78 -8.91 1.92 5.73
C LEU A 78 -8.38 0.83 6.67
N GLY A 79 -9.19 -0.18 6.97
CA GLY A 79 -8.77 -1.31 7.80
C GLY A 79 -7.64 -2.10 7.17
N GLN A 80 -7.72 -2.37 5.86
CA GLN A 80 -6.65 -3.06 5.14
C GLN A 80 -5.34 -2.28 5.21
N ALA A 81 -5.39 -0.98 5.02
CA ALA A 81 -4.19 -0.14 5.10
C ALA A 81 -3.59 -0.18 6.51
N TYR A 82 -4.40 0.03 7.51
CA TYR A 82 -3.95 0.04 8.90
C TYR A 82 -3.35 -1.31 9.32
N PHE A 83 -4.04 -2.41 9.04
CA PHE A 83 -3.54 -3.74 9.40
C PHE A 83 -2.33 -4.15 8.56
N SER A 84 -2.23 -3.67 7.33
CA SER A 84 -1.03 -3.89 6.51
C SER A 84 0.20 -3.25 7.15
N LYS A 85 0.06 -2.07 7.75
CA LYS A 85 1.11 -1.44 8.53
C LYS A 85 1.60 -2.37 9.65
N LEU A 86 0.66 -2.98 10.38
CA LEU A 86 0.99 -3.89 11.48
C LEU A 86 1.71 -5.15 10.98
N LEU A 87 1.27 -5.69 9.84
CA LEU A 87 1.93 -6.84 9.22
C LEU A 87 3.37 -6.50 8.81
N ILE A 88 3.56 -5.33 8.20
CA ILE A 88 4.88 -4.93 7.72
C ILE A 88 5.83 -4.60 8.88
N LYS A 89 5.34 -4.17 10.01
CA LYS A 89 6.18 -3.98 11.20
C LYS A 89 6.95 -5.25 11.57
N LYS A 90 6.39 -6.42 11.31
CA LYS A 90 7.04 -7.71 11.59
C LYS A 90 8.23 -7.98 10.68
N HIS A 91 8.37 -7.24 9.58
CA HIS A 91 9.51 -7.34 8.67
C HIS A 91 10.67 -6.42 9.08
N SER A 92 10.53 -5.73 10.19
CA SER A 92 11.58 -4.89 10.80
C SER A 92 12.12 -3.77 9.89
N PRO A 93 11.26 -3.04 9.17
CA PRO A 93 11.73 -1.87 8.43
C PRO A 93 12.19 -0.77 9.41
N ARG A 94 13.00 0.16 8.90
CA ARG A 94 13.43 1.30 9.70
C ARG A 94 12.29 2.30 9.92
N SER A 95 11.46 2.51 8.91
CA SER A 95 10.29 3.36 9.01
C SER A 95 9.19 2.87 8.09
N ILE A 96 7.95 3.23 8.42
CA ILE A 96 6.77 2.86 7.64
C ILE A 96 5.89 4.10 7.47
N LYS A 97 5.57 4.43 6.22
CA LYS A 97 4.49 5.34 5.89
C LYS A 97 3.35 4.49 5.32
N THR A 98 2.12 4.76 5.74
CA THR A 98 0.96 4.00 5.31
C THR A 98 0.05 4.86 4.45
N VAL A 99 -0.31 4.37 3.27
CA VAL A 99 -1.09 5.10 2.28
C VAL A 99 -2.27 4.27 1.83
N ALA A 100 -3.46 4.88 1.82
CA ALA A 100 -4.66 4.32 1.22
C ALA A 100 -5.02 5.17 0.01
N ILE A 101 -5.03 4.56 -1.18
CA ILE A 101 -5.35 5.25 -2.41
C ILE A 101 -6.76 4.89 -2.83
N CYS A 102 -7.59 5.90 -3.08
CA CYS A 102 -8.99 5.69 -3.44
C CYS A 102 -9.40 6.61 -4.58
N GLY A 103 -10.62 6.41 -5.07
CA GLY A 103 -11.18 7.28 -6.12
C GLY A 103 -11.92 8.48 -5.55
N ARG A 104 -12.33 8.43 -4.29
CA ARG A 104 -13.09 9.49 -3.65
C ARG A 104 -12.90 9.44 -2.13
N ASN A 105 -12.70 10.59 -1.52
CA ASN A 105 -12.53 10.67 -0.08
C ASN A 105 -13.88 10.57 0.65
N ASP A 106 -13.81 10.35 1.94
CA ASP A 106 -14.95 10.31 2.85
C ASP A 106 -14.58 11.04 4.12
N LYS A 107 -15.43 11.95 4.57
CA LYS A 107 -15.12 12.82 5.70
C LYS A 107 -14.86 12.03 6.99
N VAL A 108 -15.69 11.03 7.27
CA VAL A 108 -15.54 10.23 8.49
C VAL A 108 -14.29 9.37 8.43
N MET A 109 -14.05 8.73 7.28
CA MET A 109 -12.83 7.93 7.10
C MET A 109 -11.58 8.78 7.17
N ALA A 110 -11.62 10.01 6.66
CA ALA A 110 -10.48 10.93 6.74
C ALA A 110 -10.09 11.23 8.19
N GLU A 111 -11.08 11.41 9.06
CA GLU A 111 -10.83 11.66 10.48
C GLU A 111 -10.15 10.44 11.15
N PHE A 112 -10.66 9.23 10.88
CA PHE A 112 -10.05 8.01 11.42
C PHE A 112 -8.65 7.76 10.85
N ALA A 113 -8.47 8.03 9.56
CA ALA A 113 -7.16 7.87 8.92
C ALA A 113 -6.12 8.76 9.58
N GLU A 114 -6.47 10.01 9.86
CA GLU A 114 -5.57 10.93 10.54
C GLU A 114 -5.19 10.43 11.94
N GLU A 115 -6.17 9.94 12.69
CA GLU A 115 -5.93 9.40 14.03
C GLU A 115 -5.00 8.19 14.03
N HIS A 116 -4.98 7.42 12.95
CA HIS A 116 -4.19 6.20 12.82
C HIS A 116 -3.01 6.33 11.87
N GLU A 117 -2.66 7.57 11.52
CA GLU A 117 -1.49 7.87 10.68
C GLU A 117 -1.54 7.17 9.31
N VAL A 118 -2.73 7.11 8.72
CA VAL A 118 -2.91 6.64 7.34
C VAL A 118 -3.16 7.86 6.46
N GLU A 119 -2.32 8.04 5.45
CA GLU A 119 -2.50 9.10 4.47
C GLU A 119 -3.47 8.63 3.39
N ILE A 120 -4.51 9.42 3.12
CA ILE A 120 -5.45 9.15 2.05
C ILE A 120 -5.02 9.92 0.81
N ILE A 121 -4.83 9.21 -0.29
CA ILE A 121 -4.53 9.78 -1.60
C ILE A 121 -5.74 9.55 -2.49
N VAL A 122 -6.20 10.60 -3.18
CA VAL A 122 -7.37 10.49 -4.05
C VAL A 122 -6.94 10.60 -5.51
N TYR A 123 -7.14 9.53 -6.25
CA TYR A 123 -6.99 9.50 -7.70
C TYR A 123 -8.31 9.04 -8.31
N PRO A 124 -9.19 9.99 -8.69
CA PRO A 124 -10.47 9.62 -9.32
C PRO A 124 -10.24 8.96 -10.67
N GLU A 125 -11.24 8.23 -11.15
CA GLU A 125 -11.16 7.51 -12.43
C GLU A 125 -10.77 8.46 -13.58
N THR A 126 -11.21 9.71 -13.52
CA THR A 126 -10.88 10.73 -14.52
C THR A 126 -9.39 11.07 -14.59
N SER A 127 -8.61 10.71 -13.56
CA SER A 127 -7.17 10.94 -13.53
C SER A 127 -6.36 9.76 -14.03
N LYS A 128 -7.02 8.70 -14.48
CA LYS A 128 -6.35 7.51 -15.04
C LYS A 128 -5.59 7.89 -16.31
N PRO A 129 -4.30 7.51 -16.40
CA PRO A 129 -3.49 7.78 -17.60
C PRO A 129 -4.04 7.10 -18.85
#